data_65e0cd00de090869ab6bf2fc2563b0c1
#
_entry.id   65e0cd00de090869ab6bf2fc2563b0c1
#
_cell.length_a   1.000
_cell.length_b   1.000
_cell.length_c   1.000
_cell.angle_alpha   90.00
_cell.angle_beta   90.00
_cell.angle_gamma   90.00
#
_symmetry.space_group_name_H-M   'P 1'
#
loop_
_entity.id
_entity.type
_entity.pdbx_description
1 polymer ?
#
loop_
_entity_poly.entity_id
_entity_poly.type
_entity_poly.pdbx_seq_one_letter_code
_entity_poly.pdbx_strand_id
1 'polypeptide(L)' 'MTLLVLDTEAGSAAEGIYRRLGWRYGGSIPGYAVTPDGLPHATVYMYKNLG' A
#
# COMPACT_ATOMS: atom_id res chain seq x y z
N MET A 1 -19.97 9.98 3.41
CA MET A 1 -18.74 9.22 3.74
C MET A 1 -17.88 9.08 2.51
N THR A 2 -16.62 9.39 2.61
CA THR A 2 -15.68 9.23 1.49
C THR A 2 -14.58 8.27 1.90
N LEU A 3 -14.38 7.23 1.12
CA LEU A 3 -13.31 6.27 1.33
C LEU A 3 -12.27 6.43 0.23
N LEU A 4 -11.04 6.67 0.63
CA LEU A 4 -9.90 6.71 -0.28
C LEU A 4 -9.13 5.39 -0.17
N VAL A 5 -8.72 4.85 -1.30
CA VAL A 5 -7.96 3.62 -1.36
C VAL A 5 -6.73 3.85 -2.24
N LEU A 6 -5.59 3.36 -1.79
CA LEU A 6 -4.37 3.38 -2.58
C LEU A 6 -3.64 2.06 -2.43
N ASP A 7 -2.68 1.84 -3.31
CA ASP A 7 -1.75 0.71 -3.18
C ASP A 7 -0.32 1.23 -3.22
N THR A 8 0.55 0.54 -2.51
CA THR A 8 1.97 0.87 -2.47
C THR A 8 2.78 -0.41 -2.30
N GLU A 9 4.06 -0.33 -2.62
CA GLU A 9 4.95 -1.48 -2.45
C GLU A 9 5.17 -1.78 -0.97
N ALA A 10 5.03 -3.05 -0.60
CA ALA A 10 5.23 -3.47 0.78
C ALA A 10 6.69 -3.22 1.21
N GLY A 11 6.86 -2.70 2.43
CA GLY A 11 8.18 -2.39 2.97
C GLY A 11 8.83 -1.14 2.42
N SER A 12 8.13 -0.38 1.57
CA SER A 12 8.67 0.85 1.01
C SER A 12 8.56 2.01 2.00
N ALA A 13 9.33 3.08 1.73
CA ALA A 13 9.23 4.30 2.51
C ALA A 13 7.84 4.92 2.41
N ALA A 14 7.20 4.79 1.25
CA ALA A 14 5.86 5.30 1.03
C ALA A 14 4.85 4.68 1.97
N GLU A 15 4.94 3.37 2.22
CA GLU A 15 4.06 2.70 3.17
C GLU A 15 4.14 3.33 4.55
N GLY A 16 5.36 3.59 5.04
CA GLY A 16 5.56 4.23 6.34
C GLY A 16 5.00 5.64 6.38
N ILE A 17 5.15 6.39 5.30
CA ILE A 17 4.62 7.75 5.21
C ILE A 17 3.10 7.74 5.30
N TYR A 18 2.44 6.87 4.56
CA TYR A 18 0.98 6.78 4.58
C TYR A 18 0.46 6.37 5.96
N ARG A 19 1.13 5.46 6.64
CA ARG A 19 0.76 5.09 8.01
C ARG A 19 0.81 6.29 8.95
N ARG A 20 1.84 7.12 8.83
CA ARG A 20 1.97 8.32 9.65
C ARG A 20 0.87 9.35 9.36
N LEU A 21 0.36 9.35 8.13
CA LEU A 21 -0.71 10.25 7.72
C LEU A 21 -2.11 9.74 8.11
N GLY A 22 -2.18 8.62 8.80
CA GLY A 22 -3.45 8.08 9.28
C GLY A 22 -4.11 7.07 8.36
N TRP A 23 -3.42 6.63 7.32
CA TRP A 23 -3.93 5.57 6.45
C TRP A 23 -3.85 4.23 7.18
N ARG A 24 -4.85 3.39 6.94
CA ARG A 24 -4.95 2.08 7.58
C ARG A 24 -4.58 0.98 6.61
N TYR A 25 -4.01 -0.08 7.15
CA TYR A 25 -3.65 -1.26 6.38
C TYR A 25 -4.90 -2.05 6.02
N GLY A 26 -5.12 -2.28 4.73
CA GLY A 26 -6.29 -3.00 4.25
C GLY A 26 -5.99 -4.42 3.79
N GLY A 27 -4.75 -4.72 3.46
CA GLY A 27 -4.37 -6.04 3.00
C GLY A 27 -3.15 -5.99 2.10
N SER A 28 -2.61 -7.17 1.77
CA SER A 28 -1.48 -7.26 0.85
C SER A 28 -1.64 -8.42 -0.11
N ILE A 29 -1.03 -8.29 -1.28
CA ILE A 29 -1.01 -9.33 -2.29
C ILE A 29 0.45 -9.63 -2.60
N PRO A 30 0.99 -10.78 -2.19
CA PRO A 30 2.37 -11.13 -2.47
C PRO A 30 2.56 -11.44 -3.96
N GLY A 31 3.72 -11.04 -4.50
CA GLY A 31 4.02 -11.30 -5.90
C GLY A 31 3.15 -10.53 -6.89
N TYR A 32 2.54 -9.43 -6.45
CA TYR A 32 1.61 -8.66 -7.27
C TYR A 32 2.28 -7.99 -8.45
N ALA A 33 3.50 -7.50 -8.27
CA ALA A 33 4.22 -6.77 -9.30
C ALA A 33 5.63 -7.34 -9.45
N VAL A 34 6.17 -7.27 -10.67
CA VAL A 34 7.54 -7.67 -10.97
C VAL A 34 8.30 -6.43 -11.38
N THR A 35 9.39 -6.14 -10.67
CA THR A 35 10.26 -5.00 -11.00
C THR A 35 11.19 -5.35 -12.15
N PRO A 36 11.89 -4.35 -12.75
CA PRO A 36 12.83 -4.63 -13.84
C PRO A 36 13.95 -5.62 -13.52
N ASP A 37 14.24 -5.84 -12.24
CA ASP A 37 15.22 -6.84 -11.82
C ASP A 37 14.65 -8.28 -11.84
N GLY A 38 13.37 -8.42 -12.17
CA GLY A 38 12.70 -9.73 -12.25
C GLY A 38 12.24 -10.29 -10.93
N LEU A 39 12.33 -9.53 -9.84
CA LEU A 39 11.91 -10.00 -8.52
C LEU A 39 10.45 -9.64 -8.25
N PRO A 40 9.66 -10.58 -7.72
CA PRO A 40 8.29 -10.28 -7.35
C PRO A 40 8.25 -9.43 -6.08
N HIS A 41 7.34 -8.47 -6.07
CA HIS A 41 7.15 -7.58 -4.92
C HIS A 41 5.69 -7.63 -4.46
N ALA A 42 5.49 -7.58 -3.15
CA ALA A 42 4.15 -7.53 -2.60
C ALA A 42 3.59 -6.12 -2.69
N THR A 43 2.29 -6.02 -2.91
CA THR A 43 1.56 -4.76 -2.85
C THR A 43 0.75 -4.70 -1.56
N VAL A 44 0.74 -3.52 -0.94
CA VAL A 44 -0.07 -3.24 0.25
C VAL A 44 -1.17 -2.27 -0.14
N TYR A 45 -2.41 -2.65 0.15
CA TYR A 45 -3.55 -1.76 -0.02
C TYR A 45 -3.81 -1.03 1.29
N MET A 46 -3.92 0.29 1.20
CA MET A 46 -4.21 1.13 2.35
C MET A 46 -5.45 1.96 2.08
N TYR A 47 -6.18 2.30 3.12
CA TYR A 47 -7.40 3.07 3.00
C TYR A 47 -7.47 4.16 4.05
N LYS A 48 -8.21 5.20 3.73
CA LYS A 48 -8.48 6.30 4.66
C LYS A 48 -9.92 6.74 4.52
N ASN A 49 -10.61 6.80 5.64
CA ASN A 49 -11.99 7.25 5.69
C ASN A 49 -12.01 8.74 6.02
N LEU A 50 -12.64 9.54 5.17
CA LEU A 50 -12.66 11.00 5.33
C LEU A 50 -13.95 11.50 5.99
N GLY A 51 -14.77 10.65 6.46
CA GLY A 51 -15.98 11.08 7.11
C GLY A 51 -17.02 10.02 7.09
#